data_d3117affe7a8c5b0d49e56d9dd5d7cc7
#
_entry.id   d3117affe7a8c5b0d49e56d9dd5d7cc7
#
_cell.length_a   1.000
_cell.length_b   1.000
_cell.length_c   1.000
_cell.angle_alpha   90.00
_cell.angle_beta   90.00
_cell.angle_gamma   90.00
#
_symmetry.space_group_name_H-M   'P 1'
#
loop_
_entity.id
_entity.type
_entity.pdbx_description
1 polymer ?
#
loop_
_entity_poly.entity_id
_entity_poly.type
_entity_poly.pdbx_seq_one_letter_code
_entity_poly.pdbx_strand_id
1 'polypeptide(L)'
;MAKIIITLIIFIVTSCSDSRKIYDVTGVVLDINLNNKKVLIDHDSIPNFMMPMVMPFNIENKSAVKHLSKNDSVKFKFIITESSSYATDFSIIGRHINNSDDDDNFWEEDGYARKEIGEKLSNVTLLDINAKETSLDDYSGKFVFISFIFTRCPVPNMCPAVVIKNGVIARKFKNNDNIKLIMVSFDYLYDTPEILESFYGKS
;
A
#
# COMPACT_ATOMS: atom_id res chain seq x y z
N MET A 1 37.22 43.74 -42.10
CA MET A 1 37.10 42.31 -41.92
C MET A 1 36.30 42.10 -40.57
N ALA A 2 35.04 41.99 -40.64
CA ALA A 2 34.18 41.84 -39.48
C ALA A 2 34.06 40.33 -39.13
N LYS A 3 34.52 39.93 -37.95
CA LYS A 3 34.34 38.57 -37.46
C LYS A 3 32.92 38.46 -36.85
N ILE A 4 32.03 37.76 -37.54
CA ILE A 4 30.72 37.41 -37.05
C ILE A 4 30.90 36.22 -36.09
N ILE A 5 30.75 36.49 -34.80
CA ILE A 5 30.71 35.44 -33.75
C ILE A 5 29.26 34.96 -33.70
N ILE A 6 28.97 33.78 -34.29
CA ILE A 6 27.71 33.09 -34.16
C ILE A 6 27.73 32.37 -32.81
N THR A 7 27.06 32.95 -31.84
CA THR A 7 26.82 32.30 -30.53
C THR A 7 25.66 31.31 -30.69
N LEU A 8 26.00 30.04 -30.81
CA LEU A 8 25.03 28.94 -30.84
C LEU A 8 24.44 28.74 -29.42
N ILE A 9 23.28 29.31 -29.18
CA ILE A 9 22.54 29.08 -27.93
C ILE A 9 21.90 27.69 -28.06
N ILE A 10 22.50 26.70 -27.40
CA ILE A 10 21.93 25.37 -27.24
C ILE A 10 20.84 25.48 -26.19
N PHE A 11 19.58 25.53 -26.60
CA PHE A 11 18.44 25.34 -25.74
C PHE A 11 18.44 23.87 -25.29
N ILE A 12 18.95 23.60 -24.10
CA ILE A 12 18.76 22.31 -23.42
C ILE A 12 17.30 22.29 -22.95
N VAL A 13 16.40 21.72 -23.75
CA VAL A 13 15.04 21.35 -23.32
C VAL A 13 15.21 20.19 -22.35
N THR A 14 15.30 20.47 -21.05
CA THR A 14 15.14 19.47 -20.04
C THR A 14 13.69 19.02 -20.11
N SER A 15 13.43 17.95 -20.88
CA SER A 15 12.18 17.23 -20.86
C SER A 15 12.05 16.63 -19.46
N CYS A 16 11.26 17.29 -18.61
CA CYS A 16 10.81 16.71 -17.34
C CYS A 16 9.92 15.53 -17.73
N SER A 17 10.49 14.34 -17.82
CA SER A 17 9.75 13.10 -17.97
C SER A 17 9.01 12.88 -16.64
N ASP A 18 7.76 13.29 -16.59
CA ASP A 18 6.86 13.00 -15.48
C ASP A 18 6.62 11.47 -15.51
N SER A 19 7.35 10.74 -14.70
CA SER A 19 7.28 9.28 -14.67
C SER A 19 6.03 8.82 -13.93
N ARG A 20 4.88 8.96 -14.61
CA ARG A 20 3.61 8.46 -14.10
C ARG A 20 3.45 6.98 -14.45
N LYS A 21 3.10 6.16 -13.45
CA LYS A 21 2.59 4.82 -13.68
C LYS A 21 1.08 4.86 -13.58
N ILE A 22 0.40 4.27 -14.55
CA ILE A 22 -1.07 4.26 -14.63
C ILE A 22 -1.51 2.80 -14.69
N TYR A 23 -2.41 2.44 -13.79
CA TYR A 23 -3.00 1.11 -13.73
C TYR A 23 -4.51 1.21 -13.93
N ASP A 24 -5.06 0.35 -14.77
CA ASP A 24 -6.50 0.10 -14.82
C ASP A 24 -6.87 -0.84 -13.69
N VAL A 25 -7.79 -0.43 -12.85
CA VAL A 25 -8.18 -1.15 -11.63
C VAL A 25 -9.68 -1.35 -11.64
N THR A 26 -10.13 -2.51 -11.18
CA THR A 26 -11.52 -2.82 -10.88
C THR A 26 -11.68 -3.13 -9.39
N GLY A 27 -12.90 -3.02 -8.89
CA GLY A 27 -13.19 -3.32 -7.49
C GLY A 27 -14.58 -2.87 -7.08
N VAL A 28 -14.90 -3.06 -5.80
CA VAL A 28 -16.18 -2.69 -5.18
C VAL A 28 -15.96 -1.52 -4.22
N VAL A 29 -16.80 -0.49 -4.32
CA VAL A 29 -16.76 0.66 -3.40
C VAL A 29 -17.34 0.25 -2.06
N LEU A 30 -16.55 0.34 -0.99
CA LEU A 30 -16.98 0.03 0.37
C LEU A 30 -17.36 1.29 1.17
N ASP A 31 -16.64 2.41 0.94
CA ASP A 31 -16.93 3.68 1.62
C ASP A 31 -16.41 4.87 0.81
N ILE A 32 -17.05 6.03 0.98
CA ILE A 32 -16.67 7.28 0.30
C ILE A 32 -16.52 8.39 1.33
N ASN A 33 -15.29 8.79 1.63
CA ASN A 33 -14.99 9.88 2.56
C ASN A 33 -14.58 11.14 1.80
N LEU A 34 -15.57 11.98 1.47
CA LEU A 34 -15.35 13.23 0.74
C LEU A 34 -14.55 14.26 1.54
N ASN A 35 -14.60 14.25 2.88
CA ASN A 35 -13.85 15.18 3.71
C ASN A 35 -12.35 14.95 3.57
N ASN A 36 -11.95 13.69 3.61
CA ASN A 36 -10.55 13.27 3.50
C ASN A 36 -10.12 13.02 2.05
N LYS A 37 -11.00 13.24 1.06
CA LYS A 37 -10.75 12.94 -0.36
C LYS A 37 -10.27 11.51 -0.58
N LYS A 38 -10.97 10.54 0.02
CA LYS A 38 -10.65 9.12 -0.10
C LYS A 38 -11.88 8.31 -0.47
N VAL A 39 -11.64 7.24 -1.21
CA VAL A 39 -12.62 6.18 -1.45
C VAL A 39 -11.99 4.86 -1.02
N LEU A 40 -12.70 4.10 -0.18
CA LEU A 40 -12.30 2.76 0.24
C LEU A 40 -12.83 1.78 -0.78
N ILE A 41 -11.95 0.98 -1.35
CA ILE A 41 -12.30 0.02 -2.41
C ILE A 41 -11.68 -1.32 -2.07
N ASP A 42 -12.49 -2.37 -2.16
CA ASP A 42 -12.01 -3.73 -2.31
C ASP A 42 -11.64 -3.95 -3.78
N HIS A 43 -10.37 -3.86 -4.10
CA HIS A 43 -9.90 -3.90 -5.47
C HIS A 43 -9.42 -5.29 -5.87
N ASP A 44 -9.70 -5.63 -7.12
CA ASP A 44 -9.18 -6.84 -7.74
C ASP A 44 -7.66 -6.80 -7.89
N SER A 45 -7.06 -7.94 -8.24
CA SER A 45 -5.64 -8.02 -8.55
C SER A 45 -5.24 -6.99 -9.62
N ILE A 46 -4.21 -6.19 -9.32
CA ILE A 46 -3.55 -5.31 -10.30
C ILE A 46 -2.34 -6.07 -10.85
N PRO A 47 -2.39 -6.54 -12.11
CA PRO A 47 -1.33 -7.39 -12.66
C PRO A 47 0.06 -6.79 -12.52
N ASN A 48 1.02 -7.61 -12.09
CA ASN A 48 2.42 -7.23 -11.85
C ASN A 48 2.61 -6.11 -10.83
N PHE A 49 1.59 -5.81 -10.00
CA PHE A 49 1.66 -4.71 -9.05
C PHE A 49 1.12 -5.07 -7.67
N MET A 50 -0.17 -5.34 -7.51
CA MET A 50 -0.79 -5.65 -6.22
C MET A 50 -1.72 -6.84 -6.28
N MET A 51 -1.81 -7.58 -5.18
CA MET A 51 -2.86 -8.58 -4.95
C MET A 51 -4.19 -7.90 -4.62
N PRO A 52 -5.31 -8.61 -4.71
CA PRO A 52 -6.61 -8.09 -4.26
C PRO A 52 -6.53 -7.68 -2.78
N MET A 53 -7.07 -6.52 -2.45
CA MET A 53 -7.14 -6.05 -1.06
C MET A 53 -8.08 -4.87 -0.90
N VAL A 54 -8.49 -4.63 0.34
CA VAL A 54 -9.22 -3.42 0.71
C VAL A 54 -8.23 -2.31 1.04
N MET A 55 -8.27 -1.21 0.28
CA MET A 55 -7.42 -0.06 0.58
C MET A 55 -8.09 1.28 0.26
N PRO A 56 -7.71 2.37 0.98
CA PRO A 56 -8.17 3.70 0.68
C PRO A 56 -7.38 4.31 -0.49
N PHE A 57 -8.07 4.71 -1.54
CA PHE A 57 -7.51 5.48 -2.65
C PHE A 57 -7.75 6.97 -2.42
N ASN A 58 -6.72 7.80 -2.56
CA ASN A 58 -6.92 9.24 -2.67
C ASN A 58 -7.62 9.54 -3.99
N ILE A 59 -8.52 10.52 -4.00
CA ILE A 59 -9.18 10.98 -5.23
C ILE A 59 -8.61 12.33 -5.65
N GLU A 60 -8.41 12.51 -6.96
CA GLU A 60 -7.88 13.75 -7.52
C GLU A 60 -8.78 14.93 -7.18
N ASN A 61 -10.07 14.78 -7.42
CA ASN A 61 -11.07 15.77 -7.05
C ASN A 61 -12.39 15.11 -6.60
N LYS A 62 -13.15 15.82 -5.75
CA LYS A 62 -14.41 15.30 -5.21
C LYS A 62 -15.47 15.01 -6.26
N SER A 63 -15.41 15.65 -7.43
CA SER A 63 -16.38 15.44 -8.50
C SER A 63 -16.22 14.08 -9.18
N ALA A 64 -15.01 13.50 -9.13
CA ALA A 64 -14.71 12.20 -9.73
C ALA A 64 -15.53 11.05 -9.14
N VAL A 65 -15.99 11.20 -7.90
CA VAL A 65 -16.70 10.13 -7.16
C VAL A 65 -18.13 10.50 -6.75
N LYS A 66 -18.63 11.69 -7.16
CA LYS A 66 -20.00 12.13 -6.79
C LYS A 66 -21.11 11.21 -7.28
N HIS A 67 -20.88 10.50 -8.36
CA HIS A 67 -21.83 9.58 -8.98
C HIS A 67 -21.75 8.16 -8.42
N LEU A 68 -20.75 7.88 -7.56
CA LEU A 68 -20.54 6.59 -6.95
C LEU A 68 -21.36 6.46 -5.68
N SER A 69 -21.76 5.22 -5.41
CA SER A 69 -22.39 4.79 -4.17
C SER A 69 -21.65 3.58 -3.61
N LYS A 70 -21.84 3.32 -2.31
CA LYS A 70 -21.42 2.08 -1.70
C LYS A 70 -22.02 0.89 -2.46
N ASN A 71 -21.24 -0.19 -2.58
CA ASN A 71 -21.55 -1.41 -3.33
C ASN A 71 -21.59 -1.24 -4.86
N ASP A 72 -21.16 -0.10 -5.42
CA ASP A 72 -20.93 -0.01 -6.85
C ASP A 72 -19.66 -0.78 -7.23
N SER A 73 -19.77 -1.67 -8.21
CA SER A 73 -18.61 -2.23 -8.91
C SER A 73 -18.09 -1.19 -9.88
N VAL A 74 -16.82 -0.87 -9.77
CA VAL A 74 -16.21 0.25 -10.51
C VAL A 74 -14.96 -0.19 -11.25
N LYS A 75 -14.70 0.50 -12.37
CA LYS A 75 -13.41 0.55 -13.03
C LYS A 75 -12.88 1.97 -12.91
N PHE A 76 -11.57 2.11 -12.62
CA PHE A 76 -10.92 3.41 -12.47
C PHE A 76 -9.45 3.33 -12.84
N LYS A 77 -8.80 4.48 -12.97
CA LYS A 77 -7.35 4.57 -13.14
C LYS A 77 -6.68 4.90 -11.82
N PHE A 78 -5.70 4.11 -11.44
CA PHE A 78 -4.82 4.39 -10.32
C PHE A 78 -3.52 4.96 -10.85
N ILE A 79 -3.25 6.22 -10.55
CA ILE A 79 -2.10 6.98 -11.01
C ILE A 79 -1.11 7.12 -9.87
N ILE A 80 0.14 6.77 -10.14
CA ILE A 80 1.25 6.89 -9.20
C ILE A 80 2.28 7.82 -9.82
N THR A 81 2.63 8.86 -9.08
CA THR A 81 3.69 9.82 -9.39
C THR A 81 4.86 9.62 -8.42
N GLU A 82 5.94 10.35 -8.60
CA GLU A 82 7.09 10.30 -7.68
C GLU A 82 6.74 10.72 -6.23
N SER A 83 5.74 11.57 -6.04
CA SER A 83 5.40 12.17 -4.75
C SER A 83 4.02 11.78 -4.21
N SER A 84 3.15 11.22 -5.04
CA SER A 84 1.75 11.00 -4.68
C SER A 84 1.12 9.84 -5.45
N SER A 85 -0.05 9.42 -5.00
CA SER A 85 -0.91 8.51 -5.76
C SER A 85 -2.37 8.92 -5.60
N TYR A 86 -3.16 8.72 -6.66
CA TYR A 86 -4.58 9.03 -6.66
C TYR A 86 -5.35 8.21 -7.69
N ALA A 87 -6.65 8.08 -7.47
CA ALA A 87 -7.59 7.43 -8.37
C ALA A 87 -8.43 8.46 -9.12
N THR A 88 -8.69 8.19 -10.39
CA THR A 88 -9.48 9.05 -11.28
C THR A 88 -10.23 8.21 -12.32
N ASP A 89 -11.03 8.84 -13.18
CA ASP A 89 -11.74 8.20 -14.29
C ASP A 89 -12.65 7.04 -13.85
N PHE A 90 -13.36 7.23 -12.74
CA PHE A 90 -14.28 6.21 -12.25
C PHE A 90 -15.45 5.99 -13.18
N SER A 91 -15.75 4.74 -13.49
CA SER A 91 -16.93 4.28 -14.20
C SER A 91 -17.59 3.13 -13.47
N ILE A 92 -18.91 3.20 -13.29
CA ILE A 92 -19.69 2.11 -12.71
C ILE A 92 -19.85 1.03 -13.78
N ILE A 93 -19.40 -0.20 -13.46
CA ILE A 93 -19.50 -1.39 -14.33
C ILE A 93 -20.56 -2.37 -13.85
N GLY A 94 -21.09 -2.17 -12.64
CA GLY A 94 -22.12 -2.98 -12.04
C GLY A 94 -22.52 -2.43 -10.68
N ARG A 95 -23.51 -3.05 -10.07
CA ARG A 95 -23.88 -2.79 -8.68
C ARG A 95 -23.98 -4.10 -7.93
N HIS A 96 -23.18 -4.25 -6.87
CA HIS A 96 -23.34 -5.35 -5.95
C HIS A 96 -24.60 -5.12 -5.11
N ILE A 97 -25.62 -5.91 -5.39
CA ILE A 97 -26.82 -5.94 -4.54
C ILE A 97 -26.52 -6.96 -3.45
N ASN A 98 -25.94 -6.53 -2.36
CA ASN A 98 -25.91 -7.35 -1.16
C ASN A 98 -27.31 -7.29 -0.55
N ASN A 99 -28.02 -8.42 -0.57
CA ASN A 99 -29.35 -8.58 0.03
C ASN A 99 -29.32 -8.68 1.57
N SER A 100 -28.20 -8.33 2.19
CA SER A 100 -28.04 -8.32 3.64
C SER A 100 -27.70 -6.92 4.13
N ASP A 101 -28.51 -6.40 5.01
CA ASP A 101 -28.30 -5.16 5.79
C ASP A 101 -27.14 -5.33 6.83
N ASP A 102 -26.34 -6.38 6.71
CA ASP A 102 -25.24 -6.74 7.60
C ASP A 102 -23.91 -6.16 7.08
N ASP A 103 -23.76 -4.86 7.28
CA ASP A 103 -22.65 -4.07 6.77
C ASP A 103 -21.34 -4.21 7.60
N ASP A 104 -21.38 -4.93 8.70
CA ASP A 104 -20.22 -5.13 9.59
C ASP A 104 -19.50 -6.48 9.40
N ASN A 105 -20.02 -7.39 8.57
CA ASN A 105 -19.59 -8.79 8.52
C ASN A 105 -18.60 -9.14 7.40
N PHE A 106 -18.05 -8.16 6.65
CA PHE A 106 -17.04 -8.44 5.61
C PHE A 106 -15.87 -9.30 6.13
N TRP A 107 -15.47 -9.06 7.38
CA TRP A 107 -14.38 -9.81 8.02
C TRP A 107 -14.79 -11.18 8.57
N GLU A 108 -16.09 -11.38 8.82
CA GLU A 108 -16.61 -12.63 9.35
C GLU A 108 -16.88 -13.69 8.27
N GLU A 109 -17.25 -13.28 7.05
CA GLU A 109 -17.47 -14.19 5.91
C GLU A 109 -16.18 -14.94 5.51
N ASP A 110 -15.00 -14.32 5.66
CA ASP A 110 -13.71 -14.96 5.36
C ASP A 110 -13.11 -15.74 6.55
N GLY A 111 -13.83 -15.89 7.67
CA GLY A 111 -13.35 -16.58 8.87
C GLY A 111 -12.32 -15.77 9.68
N TYR A 112 -12.17 -14.49 9.40
CA TYR A 112 -11.31 -13.59 10.14
C TYR A 112 -12.10 -12.78 11.17
N ALA A 113 -12.08 -13.21 12.43
CA ALA A 113 -12.64 -12.40 13.51
C ALA A 113 -11.73 -11.23 13.86
N ARG A 114 -12.30 -10.00 13.86
CA ARG A 114 -11.60 -8.83 14.37
C ARG A 114 -11.30 -9.02 15.85
N LYS A 115 -10.07 -8.74 16.25
CA LYS A 115 -9.67 -8.76 17.65
C LYS A 115 -9.89 -7.40 18.29
N GLU A 116 -10.43 -7.40 19.49
CA GLU A 116 -10.56 -6.22 20.32
C GLU A 116 -9.23 -5.89 21.01
N ILE A 117 -9.09 -4.62 21.43
CA ILE A 117 -7.90 -4.17 22.17
C ILE A 117 -7.83 -4.95 23.50
N GLY A 118 -6.68 -5.62 23.71
CA GLY A 118 -6.42 -6.43 24.91
C GLY A 118 -6.66 -7.94 24.68
N GLU A 119 -7.23 -8.35 23.56
CA GLU A 119 -7.33 -9.75 23.20
C GLU A 119 -5.99 -10.32 22.72
N LYS A 120 -5.75 -11.59 23.08
CA LYS A 120 -4.55 -12.30 22.60
C LYS A 120 -4.68 -12.59 21.11
N LEU A 121 -3.65 -12.22 20.35
CA LEU A 121 -3.53 -12.64 18.96
C LEU A 121 -3.30 -14.15 18.88
N SER A 122 -3.88 -14.78 17.86
CA SER A 122 -3.56 -16.16 17.52
C SER A 122 -2.09 -16.28 17.13
N ASN A 123 -1.46 -17.40 17.46
CA ASN A 123 -0.10 -17.64 17.01
C ASN A 123 -0.07 -17.79 15.48
N VAL A 124 0.91 -17.17 14.86
CA VAL A 124 1.13 -17.22 13.41
C VAL A 124 2.56 -17.64 13.18
N THR A 125 2.77 -18.62 12.30
CA THR A 125 4.10 -19.03 11.84
C THR A 125 4.43 -18.29 10.55
N LEU A 126 5.59 -17.67 10.50
CA LEU A 126 6.12 -16.88 9.40
C LEU A 126 7.50 -17.41 9.01
N LEU A 127 7.98 -17.06 7.84
CA LEU A 127 9.38 -17.28 7.44
C LEU A 127 10.16 -15.97 7.64
N ASP A 128 11.33 -16.09 8.27
CA ASP A 128 12.26 -14.96 8.34
C ASP A 128 13.07 -14.81 7.03
N ILE A 129 13.90 -13.78 6.94
CA ILE A 129 14.74 -13.51 5.76
C ILE A 129 15.78 -14.60 5.47
N ASN A 130 16.03 -15.53 6.41
CA ASN A 130 16.91 -16.69 6.25
C ASN A 130 16.10 -17.95 5.92
N ALA A 131 14.83 -17.82 5.54
CA ALA A 131 13.90 -18.92 5.30
C ALA A 131 13.67 -19.84 6.52
N LYS A 132 13.94 -19.35 7.72
CA LYS A 132 13.70 -20.06 8.98
C LYS A 132 12.31 -19.74 9.50
N GLU A 133 11.60 -20.78 9.98
CA GLU A 133 10.32 -20.57 10.66
C GLU A 133 10.51 -19.80 11.96
N THR A 134 9.66 -18.83 12.17
CA THR A 134 9.51 -18.05 13.41
C THR A 134 8.03 -17.85 13.71
N SER A 135 7.68 -17.66 14.95
CA SER A 135 6.30 -17.47 15.37
C SER A 135 6.15 -16.27 16.30
N LEU A 136 4.93 -15.78 16.47
CA LEU A 136 4.66 -14.70 17.42
C LEU A 136 4.92 -15.15 18.86
N ASP A 137 4.74 -16.42 19.18
CA ASP A 137 4.99 -16.97 20.52
C ASP A 137 6.48 -16.93 20.90
N ASP A 138 7.42 -16.90 19.93
CA ASP A 138 8.86 -16.76 20.18
C ASP A 138 9.21 -15.41 20.84
N TYR A 139 8.30 -14.46 20.78
CA TYR A 139 8.44 -13.11 21.34
C TYR A 139 7.62 -12.92 22.63
N SER A 140 7.11 -14.00 23.22
CA SER A 140 6.33 -13.93 24.46
C SER A 140 7.09 -13.20 25.56
N GLY A 141 6.40 -12.34 26.31
CA GLY A 141 6.99 -11.49 27.36
C GLY A 141 7.72 -10.25 26.87
N LYS A 142 7.71 -9.97 25.56
CA LYS A 142 8.30 -8.75 24.97
C LYS A 142 7.23 -7.84 24.41
N PHE A 143 7.57 -6.56 24.29
CA PHE A 143 6.79 -5.60 23.50
C PHE A 143 7.11 -5.79 22.02
N VAL A 144 6.13 -6.24 21.26
CA VAL A 144 6.28 -6.48 19.81
C VAL A 144 5.59 -5.37 19.03
N PHE A 145 6.36 -4.67 18.21
CA PHE A 145 5.82 -3.69 17.26
C PHE A 145 5.82 -4.31 15.87
N ILE A 146 4.63 -4.55 15.32
CA ILE A 146 4.45 -5.18 14.01
C ILE A 146 4.08 -4.12 12.99
N SER A 147 4.75 -4.12 11.84
CA SER A 147 4.43 -3.30 10.68
C SER A 147 4.24 -4.18 9.46
N PHE A 148 3.26 -3.82 8.63
CA PHE A 148 2.97 -4.52 7.39
C PHE A 148 3.48 -3.72 6.20
N ILE A 149 4.11 -4.40 5.25
CA ILE A 149 4.72 -3.81 4.06
C ILE A 149 4.60 -4.75 2.86
N PHE A 150 4.98 -4.27 1.69
CA PHE A 150 5.41 -5.10 0.55
C PHE A 150 6.49 -4.36 -0.24
N THR A 151 7.45 -5.10 -0.83
CA THR A 151 8.67 -4.50 -1.40
C THR A 151 8.39 -3.71 -2.67
N ARG A 152 7.37 -4.08 -3.43
CA ARG A 152 6.98 -3.42 -4.68
C ARG A 152 6.11 -2.18 -4.50
N CYS A 153 5.84 -1.76 -3.24
CA CYS A 153 5.01 -0.60 -2.97
C CYS A 153 5.63 0.69 -3.54
N PRO A 154 5.03 1.30 -4.56
CA PRO A 154 5.61 2.49 -5.18
C PRO A 154 5.13 3.77 -4.51
N VAL A 155 4.30 3.69 -3.49
CA VAL A 155 3.71 4.85 -2.82
C VAL A 155 4.64 5.35 -1.74
N PRO A 156 5.33 6.49 -1.91
CA PRO A 156 6.40 6.94 -1.01
C PRO A 156 5.96 7.09 0.44
N ASN A 157 4.71 7.51 0.67
CA ASN A 157 4.15 7.75 2.00
C ASN A 157 3.54 6.50 2.66
N MET A 158 3.68 5.33 2.05
CA MET A 158 3.23 4.04 2.59
C MET A 158 4.44 3.18 2.99
N CYS A 159 4.64 2.03 2.35
CA CYS A 159 5.66 1.09 2.77
C CYS A 159 7.09 1.68 2.85
N PRO A 160 7.57 2.52 1.90
CA PRO A 160 8.87 3.16 2.05
C PRO A 160 8.96 4.02 3.31
N ALA A 161 7.92 4.79 3.63
CA ALA A 161 7.88 5.60 4.85
C ALA A 161 7.84 4.73 6.12
N VAL A 162 7.14 3.59 6.09
CA VAL A 162 7.12 2.61 7.19
C VAL A 162 8.51 2.05 7.43
N VAL A 163 9.23 1.66 6.39
CA VAL A 163 10.61 1.14 6.49
C VAL A 163 11.53 2.18 7.15
N ILE A 164 11.50 3.44 6.68
CA ILE A 164 12.31 4.53 7.24
C ILE A 164 11.98 4.73 8.74
N LYS A 165 10.70 4.79 9.08
CA LYS A 165 10.25 4.98 10.48
C LYS A 165 10.68 3.82 11.37
N ASN A 166 10.54 2.58 10.90
CA ASN A 166 11.01 1.41 11.63
C ASN A 166 12.53 1.45 11.86
N GLY A 167 13.31 1.90 10.87
CA GLY A 167 14.75 2.10 11.03
C GLY A 167 15.10 3.13 12.12
N VAL A 168 14.32 4.21 12.23
CA VAL A 168 14.50 5.20 13.32
C VAL A 168 14.18 4.58 14.69
N ILE A 169 13.07 3.84 14.79
CA ILE A 169 12.66 3.17 16.03
C ILE A 169 13.70 2.11 16.43
N ALA A 170 14.16 1.30 15.48
CA ALA A 170 15.18 0.28 15.73
C ALA A 170 16.46 0.88 16.32
N ARG A 171 16.95 1.98 15.76
CA ARG A 171 18.13 2.68 16.30
C ARG A 171 17.90 3.19 17.72
N LYS A 172 16.70 3.74 17.99
CA LYS A 172 16.36 4.27 19.31
C LYS A 172 16.32 3.19 20.39
N PHE A 173 15.85 2.00 20.06
CA PHE A 173 15.66 0.88 20.99
C PHE A 173 16.70 -0.23 20.83
N LYS A 174 17.79 0.02 20.13
CA LYS A 174 18.85 -0.95 19.82
C LYS A 174 19.35 -1.76 21.04
N ASN A 175 19.40 -1.14 22.21
CA ASN A 175 19.92 -1.75 23.43
C ASN A 175 18.81 -2.22 24.40
N ASN A 176 17.56 -2.34 23.91
CA ASN A 176 16.45 -2.78 24.74
C ASN A 176 15.92 -4.13 24.24
N ASP A 177 16.36 -5.20 24.90
CA ASP A 177 16.00 -6.58 24.55
C ASP A 177 14.51 -6.91 24.75
N ASN A 178 13.79 -6.09 25.51
CA ASN A 178 12.36 -6.26 25.74
C ASN A 178 11.49 -5.73 24.58
N ILE A 179 12.08 -5.04 23.61
CA ILE A 179 11.36 -4.51 22.46
C ILE A 179 11.80 -5.25 21.19
N LYS A 180 10.84 -5.73 20.44
CA LYS A 180 11.05 -6.34 19.11
C LYS A 180 10.26 -5.59 18.05
N LEU A 181 10.94 -5.30 16.94
CA LEU A 181 10.32 -4.74 15.76
C LEU A 181 10.28 -5.83 14.69
N ILE A 182 9.09 -6.07 14.16
CA ILE A 182 8.86 -7.07 13.13
C ILE A 182 8.22 -6.35 11.95
N MET A 183 8.76 -6.54 10.76
CA MET A 183 8.12 -6.13 9.52
C MET A 183 7.68 -7.37 8.77
N VAL A 184 6.39 -7.46 8.47
CA VAL A 184 5.78 -8.59 7.77
C VAL A 184 5.39 -8.14 6.38
N SER A 185 5.87 -8.85 5.36
CA SER A 185 5.33 -8.67 4.02
C SER A 185 4.03 -9.45 3.86
N PHE A 186 3.04 -8.82 3.27
CA PHE A 186 1.79 -9.47 2.89
C PHE A 186 1.73 -9.85 1.39
N ASP A 187 2.76 -9.52 0.60
CA ASP A 187 2.90 -9.95 -0.80
C ASP A 187 3.62 -11.31 -0.89
N TYR A 188 3.04 -12.33 -0.26
CA TYR A 188 3.65 -13.66 -0.10
C TYR A 188 3.94 -14.39 -1.42
N LEU A 189 3.36 -13.93 -2.54
CA LEU A 189 3.64 -14.50 -3.86
C LEU A 189 4.93 -13.93 -4.48
N TYR A 190 5.36 -12.77 -4.07
CA TYR A 190 6.53 -12.09 -4.63
C TYR A 190 7.65 -11.91 -3.62
N ASP A 191 7.35 -11.48 -2.41
CA ASP A 191 8.33 -11.13 -1.39
C ASP A 191 8.89 -12.39 -0.71
N THR A 192 9.68 -13.17 -1.47
CA THR A 192 10.40 -14.33 -0.91
C THR A 192 11.47 -13.87 0.09
N PRO A 193 11.98 -14.76 0.95
CA PRO A 193 13.08 -14.44 1.88
C PRO A 193 14.27 -13.77 1.19
N GLU A 194 14.66 -14.23 0.00
CA GLU A 194 15.78 -13.68 -0.77
C GLU A 194 15.50 -12.25 -1.28
N ILE A 195 14.26 -11.99 -1.68
CA ILE A 195 13.83 -10.64 -2.10
C ILE A 195 13.83 -9.70 -0.89
N LEU A 196 13.31 -10.15 0.24
CA LEU A 196 13.30 -9.38 1.48
C LEU A 196 14.71 -9.09 1.96
N GLU A 197 15.62 -10.06 1.95
CA GLU A 197 17.03 -9.85 2.28
C GLU A 197 17.69 -8.82 1.36
N SER A 198 17.48 -8.94 0.05
CA SER A 198 18.00 -7.98 -0.94
C SER A 198 17.46 -6.57 -0.73
N PHE A 199 16.21 -6.45 -0.27
CA PHE A 199 15.54 -5.18 -0.03
C PHE A 199 16.08 -4.49 1.24
N TYR A 200 16.26 -5.24 2.33
CA TYR A 200 16.71 -4.72 3.63
C TYR A 200 18.21 -4.68 3.79
N GLY A 201 18.95 -5.58 3.17
CA GLY A 201 20.42 -5.63 3.26
C GLY A 201 21.12 -4.42 2.60
N LYS A 202 20.39 -3.55 1.93
CA LYS A 202 20.87 -2.31 1.29
C LYS A 202 20.51 -1.04 2.05
N SER A 203 19.84 -1.13 3.21
CA SER A 203 19.34 0.02 3.99
C SER A 203 20.16 0.28 5.26
#